data_314af84fe7187954ea64d590cc79967a
#
_entry.id   314af84fe7187954ea64d590cc79967a
#
_cell.length_a   1.000
_cell.length_b   1.000
_cell.length_c   1.000
_cell.angle_alpha   90.00
_cell.angle_beta   90.00
_cell.angle_gamma   90.00
#
_symmetry.space_group_name_H-M   'P 1'
#
loop_
_entity.id
_entity.type
_entity.pdbx_description
1 polymer ?
#
loop_
_entity_poly.entity_id
_entity_poly.type
_entity_poly.pdbx_seq_one_letter_code
_entity_poly.pdbx_strand_id
1 'polypeptide(L)'
;MNLLPHSNGVRRVNMKRQRTTKEKLKNMAKVLMGIIIAGFIVQQITNFIAGETLIERVDYTTVDDKRMDFRLKGSGNYTVVFDGVLGGNLEVWDTIANEIEENDNVATFLYNRRGYGFSASGSARTIEEQAQDLKILLRKSGAMEPYILVGEEYGSLVLTSFAKQFPDSVAGIVLVNPLVEEDIKNSGNSLKNVALRIRRKIEQVGSYVGFTMLLDKLNLDININDIDDTLEGDALEEFSSHRTKASYTTAVSNELSNLSNYNLDIQQEGVFTGKPYCLITKNKDER
;
A
#
# COMPACT_ATOMS: atom_id res chain seq x y z
N MET A 1 -55.62 54.37 53.05
CA MET A 1 -54.96 54.51 51.78
C MET A 1 -53.56 53.86 51.90
N ASN A 2 -53.47 52.56 51.60
CA ASN A 2 -52.22 51.81 51.73
C ASN A 2 -51.57 51.70 50.36
N LEU A 3 -50.52 52.45 50.20
CA LEU A 3 -49.67 52.30 49.02
C LEU A 3 -48.57 51.25 49.36
N LEU A 4 -48.74 50.06 48.83
CA LEU A 4 -47.68 49.02 48.88
C LEU A 4 -46.61 49.40 47.85
N PRO A 5 -45.30 49.36 48.27
CA PRO A 5 -44.24 49.60 47.33
C PRO A 5 -44.10 48.37 46.39
N HIS A 6 -44.20 48.63 45.12
CA HIS A 6 -43.89 47.59 44.13
C HIS A 6 -42.44 47.12 44.28
N SER A 7 -42.25 45.84 44.62
CA SER A 7 -40.94 45.24 44.64
C SER A 7 -40.43 45.15 43.18
N ASN A 8 -39.47 45.96 42.85
CA ASN A 8 -38.72 45.83 41.63
C ASN A 8 -37.90 44.52 41.67
N GLY A 9 -38.51 43.47 41.16
CA GLY A 9 -37.78 42.20 41.00
C GLY A 9 -36.59 42.40 40.05
N VAL A 10 -35.40 42.38 40.60
CA VAL A 10 -34.15 42.38 39.82
C VAL A 10 -34.08 41.11 39.01
N ARG A 11 -34.48 41.17 37.74
CA ARG A 11 -34.22 40.09 36.82
C ARG A 11 -32.73 40.04 36.51
N ARG A 12 -32.02 39.01 37.02
CA ARG A 12 -30.65 38.71 36.59
C ARG A 12 -30.68 38.30 35.13
N VAL A 13 -30.32 39.22 34.28
CA VAL A 13 -30.05 38.90 32.87
C VAL A 13 -28.70 38.17 32.85
N ASN A 14 -28.74 36.87 32.60
CA ASN A 14 -27.54 36.11 32.32
C ASN A 14 -26.96 36.56 30.96
N MET A 15 -26.19 37.64 30.99
CA MET A 15 -25.40 38.03 29.80
C MET A 15 -24.38 36.94 29.55
N LYS A 16 -24.59 36.12 28.51
CA LYS A 16 -23.59 35.19 28.02
C LYS A 16 -22.35 36.01 27.70
N ARG A 17 -21.31 35.84 28.48
CA ARG A 17 -20.00 36.47 28.24
C ARG A 17 -19.58 36.16 26.79
N GLN A 18 -19.50 37.16 25.94
CA GLN A 18 -19.00 36.98 24.58
C GLN A 18 -17.52 36.57 24.67
N ARG A 19 -17.25 35.34 24.23
CA ARG A 19 -15.86 34.84 24.21
C ARG A 19 -15.05 35.67 23.24
N THR A 20 -13.87 36.09 23.62
CA THR A 20 -12.93 36.80 22.76
C THR A 20 -12.52 35.87 21.60
N THR A 21 -12.08 36.43 20.46
CA THR A 21 -11.58 35.65 19.33
C THR A 21 -10.46 34.69 19.73
N LYS A 22 -9.59 35.12 20.64
CA LYS A 22 -8.52 34.27 21.22
C LYS A 22 -9.07 33.09 22.02
N GLU A 23 -10.13 33.27 22.80
CA GLU A 23 -10.77 32.16 23.55
C GLU A 23 -11.50 31.18 22.63
N LYS A 24 -12.12 31.67 21.54
CA LYS A 24 -12.74 30.82 20.50
C LYS A 24 -11.67 29.99 19.81
N LEU A 25 -10.56 30.59 19.39
CA LEU A 25 -9.44 29.89 18.75
C LEU A 25 -8.80 28.84 19.67
N LYS A 26 -8.58 29.19 20.95
CA LYS A 26 -8.03 28.25 21.94
C LYS A 26 -8.98 27.04 22.17
N ASN A 27 -10.30 27.29 22.21
CA ASN A 27 -11.26 26.19 22.38
C ASN A 27 -11.36 25.33 21.11
N MET A 28 -11.30 25.94 19.94
CA MET A 28 -11.23 25.20 18.65
C MET A 28 -9.99 24.33 18.58
N ALA A 29 -8.82 24.84 18.99
CA ALA A 29 -7.58 24.06 19.04
C ALA A 29 -7.67 22.87 20.02
N LYS A 30 -8.33 23.07 21.20
CA LYS A 30 -8.57 21.97 22.16
C LYS A 30 -9.47 20.88 21.59
N VAL A 31 -10.55 21.28 20.89
CA VAL A 31 -11.46 20.34 20.25
C VAL A 31 -10.73 19.56 19.14
N LEU A 32 -9.96 20.26 18.31
CA LEU A 32 -9.15 19.63 17.27
C LEU A 32 -8.14 18.65 17.85
N MET A 33 -7.44 19.04 18.92
CA MET A 33 -6.52 18.14 19.62
C MET A 33 -7.23 16.91 20.20
N GLY A 34 -8.43 17.08 20.76
CA GLY A 34 -9.25 15.95 21.24
C GLY A 34 -9.63 14.98 20.11
N ILE A 35 -9.98 15.49 18.95
CA ILE A 35 -10.30 14.68 17.75
C ILE A 35 -9.06 13.90 17.28
N ILE A 36 -7.90 14.56 17.24
CA ILE A 36 -6.62 13.94 16.85
C ILE A 36 -6.27 12.80 17.82
N ILE A 37 -6.37 13.03 19.12
CA ILE A 37 -6.08 12.00 20.15
C ILE A 37 -7.07 10.83 20.02
N ALA A 38 -8.35 11.11 19.86
CA ALA A 38 -9.36 10.07 19.69
C ALA A 38 -9.10 9.25 18.42
N GLY A 39 -8.80 9.91 17.31
CA GLY A 39 -8.43 9.25 16.04
C GLY A 39 -7.19 8.37 16.19
N PHE A 40 -6.16 8.85 16.87
CA PHE A 40 -4.96 8.05 17.16
C PHE A 40 -5.28 6.79 17.97
N ILE A 41 -6.09 6.92 19.03
CA ILE A 41 -6.48 5.76 19.87
C ILE A 41 -7.26 4.73 19.04
N VAL A 42 -8.25 5.18 18.24
CA VAL A 42 -9.03 4.29 17.38
C VAL A 42 -8.11 3.58 16.37
N GLN A 43 -7.17 4.30 15.76
CA GLN A 43 -6.21 3.71 14.81
C GLN A 43 -5.36 2.63 15.49
N GLN A 44 -4.87 2.85 16.72
CA GLN A 44 -4.08 1.86 17.43
C GLN A 44 -4.89 0.60 17.79
N ILE A 45 -6.14 0.77 18.20
CA ILE A 45 -7.04 -0.35 18.51
C ILE A 45 -7.31 -1.17 17.23
N THR A 46 -7.63 -0.52 16.11
CA THR A 46 -7.88 -1.20 14.84
C THR A 46 -6.64 -1.94 14.35
N ASN A 47 -5.46 -1.32 14.44
CA ASN A 47 -4.20 -1.98 14.06
C ASN A 47 -3.91 -3.21 14.92
N PHE A 48 -4.22 -3.15 16.20
CA PHE A 48 -4.04 -4.27 17.12
C PHE A 48 -4.99 -5.44 16.79
N ILE A 49 -6.28 -5.17 16.62
CA ILE A 49 -7.29 -6.18 16.27
C ILE A 49 -6.96 -6.84 14.92
N ALA A 50 -6.68 -6.04 13.88
CA ALA A 50 -6.33 -6.57 12.56
C ALA A 50 -5.03 -7.41 12.58
N GLY A 51 -4.09 -7.08 13.46
CA GLY A 51 -2.86 -7.85 13.64
C GLY A 51 -3.09 -9.22 14.28
N GLU A 52 -4.07 -9.37 15.17
CA GLU A 52 -4.33 -10.61 15.90
C GLU A 52 -5.19 -11.61 15.10
N THR A 53 -6.15 -11.10 14.30
CA THR A 53 -7.16 -11.97 13.63
C THR A 53 -6.73 -12.51 12.27
N LEU A 54 -5.77 -11.90 11.61
CA LEU A 54 -5.43 -12.20 10.20
C LEU A 54 -4.03 -12.83 10.02
N ILE A 55 -3.20 -12.86 11.05
CA ILE A 55 -1.79 -13.33 10.99
C ILE A 55 -1.64 -14.83 10.68
N GLU A 56 -2.69 -15.64 10.85
CA GLU A 56 -2.58 -17.11 10.72
C GLU A 56 -2.48 -17.60 9.26
N ARG A 57 -2.63 -16.72 8.26
CA ARG A 57 -2.73 -17.13 6.84
C ARG A 57 -1.44 -16.97 6.04
N VAL A 58 -0.44 -16.31 6.57
CA VAL A 58 0.81 -16.00 5.86
C VAL A 58 2.05 -16.37 6.68
N ASP A 59 3.05 -16.87 6.00
CA ASP A 59 4.36 -17.04 6.59
C ASP A 59 5.11 -15.70 6.59
N TYR A 60 6.12 -15.58 7.43
CA TYR A 60 6.98 -14.41 7.42
C TYR A 60 8.44 -14.76 7.72
N THR A 61 9.33 -13.92 7.22
CA THR A 61 10.75 -13.95 7.62
C THR A 61 11.26 -12.52 7.76
N THR A 62 12.49 -12.38 8.27
CA THR A 62 13.09 -11.07 8.49
C THR A 62 14.07 -10.76 7.36
N VAL A 63 13.85 -9.65 6.69
CA VAL A 63 14.72 -9.07 5.68
C VAL A 63 15.18 -7.72 6.20
N ASP A 64 16.49 -7.57 6.44
CA ASP A 64 17.09 -6.32 6.93
C ASP A 64 16.40 -5.80 8.20
N ASP A 65 16.28 -6.69 9.21
CA ASP A 65 15.61 -6.48 10.50
C ASP A 65 14.12 -6.09 10.43
N LYS A 66 13.48 -6.27 9.27
CA LYS A 66 12.06 -6.04 9.06
C LYS A 66 11.36 -7.31 8.66
N ARG A 67 10.21 -7.56 9.30
CA ARG A 67 9.34 -8.67 8.93
C ARG A 67 8.77 -8.44 7.53
N MET A 68 8.88 -9.45 6.69
CA MET A 68 8.20 -9.51 5.39
C MET A 68 7.39 -10.80 5.31
N ASP A 69 6.14 -10.67 4.95
CA ASP A 69 5.20 -11.77 4.81
C ASP A 69 5.19 -12.29 3.37
N PHE A 70 4.93 -13.58 3.27
CA PHE A 70 4.88 -14.30 2.01
C PHE A 70 3.99 -15.53 2.12
N ARG A 71 3.67 -16.12 0.99
CA ARG A 71 3.05 -17.43 0.88
C ARG A 71 3.82 -18.26 -0.14
N LEU A 72 4.37 -19.37 0.31
CA LEU A 72 5.04 -20.36 -0.52
C LEU A 72 4.23 -21.64 -0.50
N LYS A 73 3.73 -22.08 -1.66
CA LYS A 73 2.93 -23.30 -1.80
C LYS A 73 3.41 -24.12 -3.00
N GLY A 74 2.96 -25.37 -3.03
CA GLY A 74 3.33 -26.29 -4.10
C GLY A 74 4.78 -26.79 -3.99
N SER A 75 5.17 -27.56 -4.97
CA SER A 75 6.53 -28.10 -5.10
C SER A 75 6.81 -28.44 -6.56
N GLY A 76 8.05 -28.32 -6.98
CA GLY A 76 8.43 -28.62 -8.37
C GLY A 76 9.82 -28.14 -8.71
N ASN A 77 10.14 -28.15 -9.99
CA ASN A 77 11.46 -27.77 -10.50
C ASN A 77 11.66 -26.25 -10.62
N TYR A 78 10.58 -25.47 -10.49
CA TYR A 78 10.56 -24.02 -10.60
C TYR A 78 9.72 -23.42 -9.50
N THR A 79 10.06 -22.20 -9.11
CA THR A 79 9.19 -21.36 -8.29
C THR A 79 8.69 -20.19 -9.12
N VAL A 80 7.37 -20.03 -9.24
CA VAL A 80 6.73 -18.88 -9.88
C VAL A 80 6.59 -17.77 -8.84
N VAL A 81 7.27 -16.65 -9.07
CA VAL A 81 7.31 -15.51 -8.14
C VAL A 81 6.46 -14.38 -8.69
N PHE A 82 5.48 -13.94 -7.91
CA PHE A 82 4.54 -12.89 -8.29
C PHE A 82 4.85 -11.58 -7.60
N ASP A 83 4.83 -10.49 -8.36
CA ASP A 83 4.89 -9.12 -7.83
C ASP A 83 3.83 -8.25 -8.50
N GLY A 84 2.99 -7.63 -7.69
CA GLY A 84 1.78 -6.95 -8.15
C GLY A 84 1.95 -5.48 -8.47
N VAL A 85 0.82 -4.89 -8.81
CA VAL A 85 0.66 -3.46 -9.11
C VAL A 85 1.06 -2.57 -7.93
N LEU A 86 1.25 -1.29 -8.19
CA LEU A 86 1.42 -0.30 -7.13
C LEU A 86 0.17 -0.29 -6.23
N GLY A 87 0.38 -0.47 -4.93
CA GLY A 87 -0.70 -0.54 -3.95
C GLY A 87 -1.30 -1.92 -3.76
N GLY A 88 -1.02 -2.90 -4.63
CA GLY A 88 -1.51 -4.27 -4.52
C GLY A 88 -0.79 -5.06 -3.44
N ASN A 89 -1.52 -5.96 -2.80
CA ASN A 89 -0.99 -6.95 -1.88
C ASN A 89 -0.94 -8.33 -2.55
N LEU A 90 -0.45 -9.34 -1.84
CA LEU A 90 -0.24 -10.69 -2.39
C LEU A 90 -1.55 -11.36 -2.82
N GLU A 91 -2.70 -11.00 -2.22
CA GLU A 91 -4.01 -11.60 -2.49
C GLU A 91 -4.51 -11.32 -3.92
N VAL A 92 -4.02 -10.29 -4.58
CA VAL A 92 -4.34 -9.98 -5.99
C VAL A 92 -4.01 -11.17 -6.91
N TRP A 93 -3.02 -11.97 -6.53
CA TRP A 93 -2.54 -13.12 -7.30
C TRP A 93 -3.13 -14.47 -6.87
N ASP A 94 -3.95 -14.51 -5.82
CA ASP A 94 -4.45 -15.75 -5.21
C ASP A 94 -5.13 -16.69 -6.19
N THR A 95 -6.02 -16.16 -7.00
CA THR A 95 -6.77 -16.98 -7.97
C THR A 95 -5.84 -17.63 -9.00
N ILE A 96 -4.92 -16.86 -9.56
CA ILE A 96 -3.98 -17.36 -10.58
C ILE A 96 -2.96 -18.32 -9.96
N ALA A 97 -2.45 -18.01 -8.77
CA ALA A 97 -1.49 -18.86 -8.08
C ALA A 97 -2.11 -20.22 -7.71
N ASN A 98 -3.34 -20.24 -7.17
CA ASN A 98 -4.04 -21.48 -6.85
C ASN A 98 -4.31 -22.32 -8.11
N GLU A 99 -4.69 -21.71 -9.23
CA GLU A 99 -4.90 -22.44 -10.50
C GLU A 99 -3.62 -23.08 -11.02
N ILE A 100 -2.49 -22.38 -10.91
CA ILE A 100 -1.16 -22.91 -11.28
C ILE A 100 -0.76 -24.06 -10.34
N GLU A 101 -0.97 -23.91 -9.03
CA GLU A 101 -0.65 -24.92 -8.03
C GLU A 101 -1.42 -26.25 -8.26
N GLU A 102 -2.67 -26.17 -8.72
CA GLU A 102 -3.50 -27.36 -8.98
C GLU A 102 -3.13 -28.11 -10.25
N ASN A 103 -2.60 -27.40 -11.26
CA ASN A 103 -2.41 -27.94 -12.61
C ASN A 103 -0.95 -28.21 -12.97
N ASP A 104 0.02 -27.59 -12.30
CA ASP A 104 1.40 -27.62 -12.67
C ASP A 104 2.31 -28.14 -11.53
N ASN A 105 3.44 -28.76 -11.93
CA ASN A 105 4.47 -29.23 -11.00
C ASN A 105 5.47 -28.10 -10.71
N VAL A 106 4.99 -27.01 -10.12
CA VAL A 106 5.74 -25.83 -9.73
C VAL A 106 5.37 -25.38 -8.31
N ALA A 107 6.26 -24.64 -7.68
CA ALA A 107 5.91 -23.90 -6.48
C ALA A 107 5.46 -22.48 -6.87
N THR A 108 4.58 -21.86 -6.10
CA THR A 108 4.19 -20.47 -6.21
C THR A 108 4.70 -19.68 -5.01
N PHE A 109 5.15 -18.46 -5.25
CA PHE A 109 5.65 -17.55 -4.24
C PHE A 109 4.99 -16.18 -4.40
N LEU A 110 4.15 -15.84 -3.44
CA LEU A 110 3.50 -14.55 -3.34
C LEU A 110 4.06 -13.81 -2.13
N TYR A 111 4.23 -12.51 -2.22
CA TYR A 111 4.77 -11.73 -1.11
C TYR A 111 4.22 -10.31 -1.09
N ASN A 112 4.29 -9.70 0.08
CA ASN A 112 4.01 -8.29 0.24
C ASN A 112 5.32 -7.48 0.32
N ARG A 113 5.44 -6.46 -0.51
CA ARG A 113 6.52 -5.48 -0.38
C ARG A 113 6.43 -4.76 0.96
N ARG A 114 7.51 -4.13 1.41
CA ARG A 114 7.56 -3.43 2.71
C ARG A 114 6.41 -2.45 2.87
N GLY A 115 5.66 -2.58 3.95
CA GLY A 115 4.53 -1.73 4.32
C GLY A 115 3.18 -2.16 3.78
N TYR A 116 3.12 -3.14 2.88
CA TYR A 116 1.88 -3.78 2.43
C TYR A 116 1.54 -4.99 3.29
N GLY A 117 0.25 -5.35 3.34
CA GLY A 117 -0.24 -6.48 4.11
C GLY A 117 0.29 -6.50 5.55
N PHE A 118 0.93 -7.60 5.92
CA PHE A 118 1.59 -7.77 7.21
C PHE A 118 3.09 -7.45 7.19
N SER A 119 3.64 -7.06 6.04
CA SER A 119 5.03 -6.65 5.94
C SER A 119 5.29 -5.34 6.67
N ALA A 120 6.32 -5.34 7.52
CA ALA A 120 6.67 -4.18 8.33
C ALA A 120 7.10 -3.01 7.45
N SER A 121 6.71 -1.79 7.84
CA SER A 121 7.27 -0.58 7.26
C SER A 121 8.77 -0.46 7.57
N GLY A 122 9.50 0.23 6.70
CA GLY A 122 10.91 0.51 6.86
C GLY A 122 11.31 1.83 6.21
N SER A 123 12.60 2.04 6.03
CA SER A 123 13.11 3.10 5.17
C SER A 123 12.58 2.92 3.74
N ALA A 124 12.42 4.03 3.02
CA ALA A 124 12.12 3.99 1.60
C ALA A 124 13.15 3.11 0.88
N ARG A 125 12.68 2.29 -0.06
CA ARG A 125 13.50 1.42 -0.89
C ARG A 125 13.39 1.84 -2.34
N THR A 126 14.52 1.93 -3.04
CA THR A 126 14.52 2.03 -4.50
C THR A 126 14.05 0.73 -5.13
N ILE A 127 13.78 0.73 -6.43
CA ILE A 127 13.37 -0.47 -7.16
C ILE A 127 14.48 -1.55 -7.08
N GLU A 128 15.74 -1.14 -7.16
CA GLU A 128 16.90 -2.02 -7.04
C GLU A 128 17.02 -2.65 -5.65
N GLU A 129 16.78 -1.86 -4.60
CA GLU A 129 16.77 -2.34 -3.22
C GLU A 129 15.58 -3.27 -2.94
N GLN A 130 14.42 -3.03 -3.56
CA GLN A 130 13.26 -3.92 -3.48
C GLN A 130 13.58 -5.29 -4.12
N ALA A 131 14.27 -5.29 -5.25
CA ALA A 131 14.75 -6.52 -5.88
C ALA A 131 15.76 -7.29 -4.99
N GLN A 132 16.63 -6.59 -4.27
CA GLN A 132 17.55 -7.20 -3.29
C GLN A 132 16.80 -7.77 -2.09
N ASP A 133 15.82 -7.03 -1.56
CA ASP A 133 14.94 -7.49 -0.49
C ASP A 133 14.23 -8.80 -0.89
N LEU A 134 13.70 -8.86 -2.12
CA LEU A 134 13.09 -10.06 -2.69
C LEU A 134 14.06 -11.23 -2.77
N LYS A 135 15.30 -11.01 -3.21
CA LYS A 135 16.32 -12.09 -3.26
C LYS A 135 16.59 -12.67 -1.87
N ILE A 136 16.69 -11.80 -0.87
CA ILE A 136 16.91 -12.24 0.52
C ILE A 136 15.68 -13.00 1.03
N LEU A 137 14.48 -12.49 0.72
CA LEU A 137 13.20 -13.08 1.11
C LEU A 137 13.05 -14.50 0.53
N LEU A 138 13.23 -14.67 -0.77
CA LEU A 138 13.19 -15.96 -1.46
C LEU A 138 14.18 -16.98 -0.86
N ARG A 139 15.41 -16.57 -0.62
CA ARG A 139 16.41 -17.44 -0.01
C ARG A 139 16.03 -17.87 1.40
N LYS A 140 15.50 -16.94 2.22
CA LYS A 140 15.14 -17.22 3.62
C LYS A 140 13.84 -17.99 3.76
N SER A 141 12.93 -17.89 2.81
CA SER A 141 11.67 -18.65 2.77
C SER A 141 11.87 -20.10 2.32
N GLY A 142 13.02 -20.42 1.76
CA GLY A 142 13.28 -21.75 1.18
C GLY A 142 12.72 -21.94 -0.23
N ALA A 143 12.32 -20.87 -0.91
CA ALA A 143 11.90 -20.93 -2.30
C ALA A 143 13.04 -21.42 -3.19
N MET A 144 12.78 -22.45 -3.99
CA MET A 144 13.80 -23.12 -4.81
C MET A 144 14.01 -22.39 -6.13
N GLU A 145 15.27 -22.21 -6.49
CA GLU A 145 15.67 -21.75 -7.83
C GLU A 145 15.57 -22.89 -8.85
N PRO A 146 15.41 -22.60 -10.17
CA PRO A 146 15.29 -21.25 -10.75
C PRO A 146 13.87 -20.68 -10.70
N TYR A 147 13.77 -19.35 -10.79
CA TYR A 147 12.51 -18.61 -10.68
C TYR A 147 11.91 -18.28 -12.05
N ILE A 148 10.57 -18.39 -12.17
CA ILE A 148 9.79 -17.78 -13.21
C ILE A 148 9.16 -16.51 -12.59
N LEU A 149 9.49 -15.34 -13.12
CA LEU A 149 9.07 -14.07 -12.57
C LEU A 149 7.78 -13.60 -13.27
N VAL A 150 6.75 -13.25 -12.50
CA VAL A 150 5.46 -12.74 -13.01
C VAL A 150 5.23 -11.37 -12.40
N GLY A 151 5.41 -10.30 -13.19
CA GLY A 151 5.31 -8.93 -12.70
C GLY A 151 4.25 -8.13 -13.41
N GLU A 152 3.41 -7.43 -12.64
CA GLU A 152 2.40 -6.53 -13.16
C GLU A 152 2.73 -5.08 -12.82
N GLU A 153 2.60 -4.19 -13.78
CA GLU A 153 2.76 -2.74 -13.65
C GLU A 153 4.04 -2.37 -12.86
N TYR A 154 3.93 -1.88 -11.61
CA TYR A 154 5.07 -1.56 -10.75
C TYR A 154 5.95 -2.78 -10.45
N GLY A 155 5.34 -3.93 -10.19
CA GLY A 155 6.04 -5.19 -9.97
C GLY A 155 6.92 -5.60 -11.16
N SER A 156 6.54 -5.22 -12.39
CA SER A 156 7.37 -5.46 -13.57
C SER A 156 8.73 -4.77 -13.48
N LEU A 157 8.80 -3.59 -12.86
CA LEU A 157 10.07 -2.86 -12.68
C LEU A 157 10.96 -3.54 -11.64
N VAL A 158 10.37 -3.98 -10.53
CA VAL A 158 11.09 -4.70 -9.46
C VAL A 158 11.66 -6.01 -9.99
N LEU A 159 10.84 -6.80 -10.71
CA LEU A 159 11.27 -8.09 -11.25
C LEU A 159 12.25 -7.96 -12.43
N THR A 160 12.15 -6.91 -13.23
CA THR A 160 13.17 -6.59 -14.24
C THR A 160 14.51 -6.25 -13.58
N SER A 161 14.48 -5.46 -12.51
CA SER A 161 15.66 -5.16 -11.70
C SER A 161 16.25 -6.44 -11.05
N PHE A 162 15.36 -7.32 -10.57
CA PHE A 162 15.78 -8.63 -10.04
C PHE A 162 16.49 -9.48 -11.10
N ALA A 163 15.91 -9.60 -12.29
CA ALA A 163 16.50 -10.38 -13.39
C ALA A 163 17.86 -9.83 -13.83
N LYS A 164 18.03 -8.49 -13.80
CA LYS A 164 19.29 -7.83 -14.08
C LYS A 164 20.36 -8.11 -13.02
N GLN A 165 19.99 -8.08 -11.75
CA GLN A 165 20.92 -8.28 -10.64
C GLN A 165 21.26 -9.76 -10.41
N PHE A 166 20.31 -10.66 -10.69
CA PHE A 166 20.42 -12.10 -10.40
C PHE A 166 20.05 -12.96 -11.61
N PRO A 167 20.71 -12.79 -12.77
CA PRO A 167 20.31 -13.45 -14.01
C PRO A 167 20.33 -14.98 -13.92
N ASP A 168 21.27 -15.55 -13.19
CA ASP A 168 21.41 -17.02 -13.07
C ASP A 168 20.26 -17.67 -12.27
N SER A 169 19.55 -16.89 -11.45
CA SER A 169 18.42 -17.38 -10.67
C SER A 169 17.10 -17.39 -11.46
N VAL A 170 17.06 -16.83 -12.68
CA VAL A 170 15.84 -16.64 -13.45
C VAL A 170 15.76 -17.59 -14.63
N ALA A 171 14.67 -18.37 -14.70
CA ALA A 171 14.38 -19.27 -15.81
C ALA A 171 13.54 -18.61 -16.91
N GLY A 172 12.63 -17.70 -16.56
CA GLY A 172 11.73 -17.02 -17.49
C GLY A 172 11.03 -15.85 -16.85
N ILE A 173 10.36 -15.02 -17.68
CA ILE A 173 9.72 -13.79 -17.22
C ILE A 173 8.39 -13.60 -17.95
N VAL A 174 7.36 -13.26 -17.19
CA VAL A 174 6.04 -12.84 -17.68
C VAL A 174 5.79 -11.43 -17.17
N LEU A 175 5.55 -10.49 -18.08
CA LEU A 175 5.23 -9.12 -17.77
C LEU A 175 3.77 -8.84 -18.16
N VAL A 176 2.98 -8.39 -17.18
CA VAL A 176 1.56 -8.07 -17.33
C VAL A 176 1.41 -6.55 -17.25
N ASN A 177 0.89 -5.93 -18.30
CA ASN A 177 0.75 -4.48 -18.40
C ASN A 177 1.96 -3.70 -17.85
N PRO A 178 3.21 -4.04 -18.24
CA PRO A 178 4.38 -3.41 -17.67
C PRO A 178 4.38 -1.91 -17.91
N LEU A 179 4.89 -1.16 -16.93
CA LEU A 179 5.11 0.27 -17.09
C LEU A 179 6.20 0.50 -18.15
N VAL A 180 5.85 1.22 -19.21
CA VAL A 180 6.79 1.59 -20.25
C VAL A 180 7.36 2.99 -19.99
N GLU A 181 8.48 3.30 -20.64
CA GLU A 181 9.20 4.57 -20.47
C GLU A 181 8.31 5.81 -20.65
N GLU A 182 7.40 5.76 -21.63
CA GLU A 182 6.46 6.85 -21.92
C GLU A 182 5.49 7.09 -20.76
N ASP A 183 4.97 6.01 -20.15
CA ASP A 183 4.05 6.09 -19.00
C ASP A 183 4.78 6.68 -17.78
N ILE A 184 6.02 6.29 -17.55
CA ILE A 184 6.85 6.79 -16.45
C ILE A 184 7.17 8.27 -16.63
N LYS A 185 7.60 8.69 -17.82
CA LYS A 185 7.89 10.11 -18.14
C LYS A 185 6.64 10.98 -18.02
N ASN A 186 5.50 10.50 -18.52
CA ASN A 186 4.24 11.23 -18.48
C ASN A 186 3.66 11.31 -17.07
N SER A 187 3.92 10.30 -16.22
CA SER A 187 3.46 10.32 -14.82
C SER A 187 4.18 11.35 -13.96
N GLY A 188 5.42 11.75 -14.31
CA GLY A 188 6.20 12.72 -13.53
C GLY A 188 5.66 14.15 -13.52
N ASN A 189 5.08 14.62 -14.61
CA ASN A 189 4.83 16.05 -14.86
C ASN A 189 3.36 16.45 -15.01
N SER A 190 2.42 15.52 -14.99
CA SER A 190 0.99 15.84 -15.04
C SER A 190 0.53 16.53 -13.74
N LEU A 191 -0.27 17.61 -13.86
CA LEU A 191 -0.91 18.28 -12.71
C LEU A 191 -1.73 17.30 -11.86
N LYS A 192 -2.38 16.32 -12.51
CA LYS A 192 -3.14 15.25 -11.82
C LYS A 192 -2.21 14.42 -10.93
N ASN A 193 -1.04 14.05 -11.42
CA ASN A 193 -0.08 13.21 -10.68
C ASN A 193 0.62 14.00 -9.56
N VAL A 194 0.86 15.30 -9.75
CA VAL A 194 1.35 16.18 -8.69
C VAL A 194 0.30 16.28 -7.58
N ALA A 195 -0.97 16.50 -7.92
CA ALA A 195 -2.07 16.55 -6.95
C ALA A 195 -2.23 15.22 -6.21
N LEU A 196 -2.12 14.08 -6.91
CA LEU A 196 -2.15 12.75 -6.31
C LEU A 196 -1.00 12.56 -5.31
N ARG A 197 0.22 12.93 -5.67
CA ARG A 197 1.38 12.86 -4.75
C ARG A 197 1.19 13.71 -3.50
N ILE A 198 0.70 14.94 -3.65
CA ILE A 198 0.40 15.82 -2.51
C ILE A 198 -0.66 15.18 -1.62
N ARG A 199 -1.75 14.70 -2.21
CA ARG A 199 -2.81 14.00 -1.48
C ARG A 199 -2.26 12.79 -0.71
N ARG A 200 -1.44 11.96 -1.34
CA ARG A 200 -0.81 10.80 -0.70
C ARG A 200 0.11 11.18 0.46
N LYS A 201 0.82 12.31 0.37
CA LYS A 201 1.59 12.83 1.50
C LYS A 201 0.70 13.27 2.66
N ILE A 202 -0.45 13.89 2.38
CA ILE A 202 -1.43 14.27 3.42
C ILE A 202 -2.02 13.01 4.07
N GLU A 203 -2.39 12.00 3.28
CA GLU A 203 -2.88 10.71 3.77
C GLU A 203 -1.82 9.98 4.60
N GLN A 204 -0.55 10.00 4.19
CA GLN A 204 0.55 9.43 4.95
C GLN A 204 0.66 10.03 6.36
N VAL A 205 0.59 11.36 6.49
CA VAL A 205 0.60 12.02 7.79
C VAL A 205 -0.71 11.79 8.55
N GLY A 206 -1.84 11.84 7.86
CA GLY A 206 -3.18 11.70 8.44
C GLY A 206 -3.48 10.27 8.92
N SER A 207 -2.85 9.25 8.33
CA SER A 207 -3.06 7.85 8.71
C SER A 207 -2.65 7.53 10.14
N TYR A 208 -1.71 8.28 10.70
CA TYR A 208 -1.35 8.12 12.12
C TYR A 208 -2.45 8.54 13.09
N VAL A 209 -3.41 9.34 12.65
CA VAL A 209 -4.50 9.89 13.47
C VAL A 209 -5.89 9.45 12.99
N GLY A 210 -5.96 8.39 12.18
CA GLY A 210 -7.21 7.81 11.69
C GLY A 210 -7.88 8.59 10.57
N PHE A 211 -7.18 9.53 9.93
CA PHE A 211 -7.73 10.32 8.82
C PHE A 211 -8.06 9.45 7.60
N THR A 212 -7.20 8.49 7.27
CA THR A 212 -7.43 7.53 6.17
C THR A 212 -8.65 6.65 6.43
N MET A 213 -8.85 6.18 7.66
CA MET A 213 -10.07 5.45 8.05
C MET A 213 -11.34 6.31 7.90
N LEU A 214 -11.24 7.59 8.17
CA LEU A 214 -12.37 8.51 7.97
C LEU A 214 -12.67 8.69 6.48
N LEU A 215 -11.65 8.85 5.64
CA LEU A 215 -11.80 8.95 4.19
C LEU A 215 -12.43 7.68 3.62
N ASP A 216 -11.97 6.52 4.04
CA ASP A 216 -12.50 5.22 3.65
C ASP A 216 -14.00 5.10 4.00
N LYS A 217 -14.39 5.39 5.24
CA LYS A 217 -15.80 5.37 5.67
C LYS A 217 -16.70 6.37 4.94
N LEU A 218 -16.13 7.43 4.39
CA LEU A 218 -16.86 8.44 3.62
C LEU A 218 -16.82 8.16 2.10
N ASN A 219 -16.23 7.06 1.67
CA ASN A 219 -15.94 6.73 0.27
C ASN A 219 -15.20 7.87 -0.46
N LEU A 220 -14.26 8.50 0.24
CA LEU A 220 -13.41 9.58 -0.28
C LEU A 220 -11.96 9.16 -0.43
N ASP A 221 -11.63 7.92 -0.15
CA ASP A 221 -10.33 7.33 -0.40
C ASP A 221 -10.05 7.22 -1.90
N ILE A 222 -8.79 7.11 -2.26
CA ILE A 222 -8.41 6.82 -3.63
C ILE A 222 -8.11 5.32 -3.72
N ASN A 223 -8.95 4.60 -4.43
CA ASN A 223 -8.64 3.28 -4.89
C ASN A 223 -7.54 3.39 -5.95
N ILE A 224 -6.38 2.78 -5.71
CA ILE A 224 -5.27 2.75 -6.66
C ILE A 224 -5.42 1.47 -7.46
N ASN A 225 -5.43 1.61 -8.80
CA ASN A 225 -5.50 0.47 -9.71
C ASN A 225 -6.74 -0.41 -9.55
N ASP A 226 -7.83 0.15 -9.03
CA ASP A 226 -9.12 -0.54 -8.84
C ASP A 226 -8.99 -1.91 -8.15
N ILE A 227 -8.05 -2.02 -7.20
CA ILE A 227 -7.71 -3.27 -6.51
C ILE A 227 -8.94 -3.83 -5.78
N ASP A 228 -9.76 -2.97 -5.19
CA ASP A 228 -10.99 -3.38 -4.50
C ASP A 228 -11.94 -4.15 -5.41
N ASP A 229 -11.97 -3.83 -6.70
CA ASP A 229 -12.84 -4.46 -7.68
C ASP A 229 -12.32 -5.86 -8.10
N THR A 230 -11.07 -6.17 -7.76
CA THR A 230 -10.42 -7.45 -8.10
C THR A 230 -10.43 -8.46 -6.96
N LEU A 231 -10.74 -8.01 -5.74
CA LEU A 231 -10.71 -8.83 -4.53
C LEU A 231 -12.13 -9.12 -4.03
N GLU A 232 -12.34 -10.30 -3.47
CA GLU A 232 -13.61 -10.74 -2.89
C GLU A 232 -13.41 -11.38 -1.52
N GLY A 233 -14.48 -11.42 -0.73
CA GLY A 233 -14.53 -12.13 0.55
C GLY A 233 -13.45 -11.68 1.54
N ASP A 234 -12.75 -12.64 2.13
CA ASP A 234 -11.72 -12.40 3.15
C ASP A 234 -10.54 -11.58 2.63
N ALA A 235 -10.17 -11.75 1.35
CA ALA A 235 -9.08 -11.00 0.73
C ALA A 235 -9.38 -9.50 0.63
N LEU A 236 -10.62 -9.16 0.28
CA LEU A 236 -11.08 -7.76 0.26
C LEU A 236 -11.12 -7.16 1.68
N GLU A 237 -11.59 -7.91 2.67
CA GLU A 237 -11.62 -7.46 4.07
C GLU A 237 -10.20 -7.21 4.59
N GLU A 238 -9.27 -8.11 4.31
CA GLU A 238 -7.86 -7.98 4.68
C GLU A 238 -7.23 -6.75 4.01
N PHE A 239 -7.37 -6.61 2.71
CA PHE A 239 -6.87 -5.46 1.97
C PHE A 239 -7.43 -4.15 2.52
N SER A 240 -8.76 -4.08 2.72
CA SER A 240 -9.45 -2.89 3.26
C SER A 240 -8.94 -2.52 4.66
N SER A 241 -8.63 -3.51 5.50
CA SER A 241 -8.06 -3.28 6.82
C SER A 241 -6.64 -2.73 6.77
N HIS A 242 -5.85 -3.12 5.79
CA HIS A 242 -4.46 -2.73 5.64
C HIS A 242 -4.27 -1.39 4.91
N ARG A 243 -5.08 -1.10 3.89
CA ARG A 243 -4.93 0.12 3.07
C ARG A 243 -5.08 1.43 3.83
N THR A 244 -5.76 1.41 4.99
CA THR A 244 -5.92 2.59 5.85
C THR A 244 -4.76 2.82 6.82
N LYS A 245 -3.81 1.87 6.91
CA LYS A 245 -2.67 1.94 7.83
C LYS A 245 -1.59 2.90 7.33
N ALA A 246 -0.84 3.48 8.28
CA ALA A 246 0.30 4.35 7.99
C ALA A 246 1.42 3.62 7.23
N SER A 247 1.60 2.30 7.45
CA SER A 247 2.54 1.47 6.70
C SER A 247 2.23 1.48 5.21
N TYR A 248 0.98 1.22 4.85
CA TYR A 248 0.51 1.18 3.47
C TYR A 248 0.64 2.53 2.77
N THR A 249 0.09 3.60 3.38
CA THR A 249 0.16 4.95 2.78
C THR A 249 1.60 5.43 2.60
N THR A 250 2.51 5.02 3.50
CA THR A 250 3.94 5.29 3.38
C THR A 250 4.57 4.53 2.23
N ALA A 251 4.28 3.22 2.11
CA ALA A 251 4.78 2.38 1.02
C ALA A 251 4.34 2.92 -0.35
N VAL A 252 3.05 3.18 -0.53
CA VAL A 252 2.50 3.77 -1.76
C VAL A 252 3.16 5.12 -2.08
N SER A 253 3.34 5.99 -1.09
CA SER A 253 4.00 7.29 -1.29
C SER A 253 5.47 7.15 -1.73
N ASN A 254 6.18 6.14 -1.21
CA ASN A 254 7.57 5.86 -1.58
C ASN A 254 7.65 5.30 -3.00
N GLU A 255 6.78 4.36 -3.37
CA GLU A 255 6.74 3.79 -4.71
C GLU A 255 6.36 4.82 -5.78
N LEU A 256 5.40 5.71 -5.51
CA LEU A 256 5.12 6.86 -6.38
C LEU A 256 6.32 7.80 -6.53
N SER A 257 7.12 7.95 -5.47
CA SER A 257 8.35 8.72 -5.53
C SER A 257 9.43 8.01 -6.36
N ASN A 258 9.51 6.69 -6.28
CA ASN A 258 10.39 5.90 -7.13
C ASN A 258 10.06 6.10 -8.61
N LEU A 259 8.77 6.01 -8.98
CA LEU A 259 8.34 6.24 -10.37
C LEU A 259 8.73 7.63 -10.88
N SER A 260 8.63 8.67 -10.04
CA SER A 260 9.02 10.03 -10.44
C SER A 260 10.53 10.24 -10.58
N ASN A 261 11.33 9.41 -9.93
CA ASN A 261 12.79 9.49 -9.91
C ASN A 261 13.44 8.34 -10.68
N TYR A 262 12.64 7.50 -11.35
CA TYR A 262 13.13 6.31 -12.02
C TYR A 262 14.12 6.67 -13.13
N ASN A 263 15.29 6.07 -13.07
CA ASN A 263 16.28 6.21 -14.12
C ASN A 263 15.99 5.19 -15.23
N LEU A 264 15.56 5.67 -16.38
CA LEU A 264 15.19 4.86 -17.54
C LEU A 264 16.38 4.07 -18.13
N ASP A 265 17.62 4.42 -17.80
CA ASP A 265 18.79 3.65 -18.19
C ASP A 265 18.81 2.22 -17.63
N ILE A 266 17.90 1.92 -16.69
CA ILE A 266 17.74 0.56 -16.12
C ILE A 266 17.02 -0.37 -17.10
N GLN A 267 16.17 0.14 -17.98
CA GLN A 267 15.56 -0.62 -19.09
C GLN A 267 16.57 -0.84 -20.24
N GLN A 268 17.72 -1.39 -19.90
CA GLN A 268 18.74 -1.67 -20.92
C GLN A 268 18.28 -2.82 -21.84
N GLU A 269 18.58 -2.68 -23.13
CA GLU A 269 18.46 -3.77 -24.08
C GLU A 269 19.20 -5.02 -23.57
N GLY A 270 18.58 -6.19 -23.76
CA GLY A 270 19.24 -7.45 -23.50
C GLY A 270 19.12 -8.03 -22.08
N VAL A 271 18.39 -7.39 -21.16
CA VAL A 271 18.19 -7.94 -19.78
C VAL A 271 17.62 -9.36 -19.82
N PHE A 272 16.80 -9.67 -20.80
CA PHE A 272 16.15 -10.99 -20.97
C PHE A 272 16.79 -11.84 -22.06
N THR A 273 17.97 -11.47 -22.55
CA THR A 273 18.65 -12.23 -23.63
C THR A 273 18.87 -13.68 -23.21
N GLY A 274 18.42 -14.60 -24.09
CA GLY A 274 18.53 -16.04 -23.86
C GLY A 274 17.56 -16.64 -22.87
N LYS A 275 16.56 -15.86 -22.41
CA LYS A 275 15.51 -16.34 -21.49
C LYS A 275 14.13 -16.26 -22.16
N PRO A 276 13.25 -17.26 -21.96
CA PRO A 276 11.86 -17.15 -22.34
C PRO A 276 11.20 -15.94 -21.66
N TYR A 277 10.46 -15.15 -22.44
CA TYR A 277 9.64 -14.10 -21.88
C TYR A 277 8.28 -14.03 -22.55
N CYS A 278 7.28 -13.61 -21.81
CA CYS A 278 5.92 -13.36 -22.28
C CYS A 278 5.51 -11.95 -21.90
N LEU A 279 4.86 -11.25 -22.81
CA LEU A 279 4.31 -9.92 -22.58
C LEU A 279 2.80 -9.97 -22.77
N ILE A 280 2.04 -9.61 -21.74
CA ILE A 280 0.59 -9.51 -21.73
C ILE A 280 0.22 -8.04 -21.58
N THR A 281 -0.47 -7.45 -22.56
CA THR A 281 -0.87 -6.04 -22.54
C THR A 281 -2.36 -5.89 -22.80
N LYS A 282 -2.99 -4.89 -22.20
CA LYS A 282 -4.36 -4.50 -22.54
C LYS A 282 -4.39 -3.94 -23.96
N ASN A 283 -5.42 -4.30 -24.72
CA ASN A 283 -5.64 -3.71 -26.04
C ASN A 283 -5.97 -2.21 -25.89
N LYS A 284 -5.27 -1.33 -26.63
CA LYS A 284 -5.49 0.14 -26.55
C LYS A 284 -6.87 0.59 -27.08
N ASP A 285 -7.59 -0.28 -27.78
CA ASP A 285 -8.88 0.04 -28.39
C ASP A 285 -10.07 -0.09 -27.42
N GLU A 286 -9.84 -0.46 -26.15
CA GLU A 286 -10.89 -0.60 -25.10
C GLU A 286 -10.85 0.52 -24.04
N ARG A 287 -10.24 1.66 -24.36
CA ARG A 287 -10.24 2.83 -23.46
C ARG A 287 -11.16 3.95 -23.94
#